data_ab17cfa6766c1f82d5a1112487fad4f7
#
_entry.id   ab17cfa6766c1f82d5a1112487fad4f7
#
_cell.length_a   1.000
_cell.length_b   1.000
_cell.length_c   1.000
_cell.angle_alpha   90.00
_cell.angle_beta   90.00
_cell.angle_gamma   90.00
#
_symmetry.space_group_name_H-M   'P 1'
#
loop_
_entity.id
_entity.type
_entity.pdbx_description
1 polymer ?
#
loop_
_entity_poly.entity_id
_entity_poly.type
_entity_poly.pdbx_seq_one_letter_code
_entity_poly.pdbx_strand_id
1 'polypeptide(L)'
;MVFITCGMGGGTGSGAAPVVAEIAQGLGALTVAIVTKPFTFEGKKRMENALVGLEELKKHVDTLIVIPNDRLREIIDKSTPMLEAFKEVDNVLRRGVQSISDLIAVVGLVNLDFADVKAVMEKSGNAIIGIGIGMGEDRAIEAAKQAVSSPLLETSISGATDAIINITGGLNLTLFEAEQAAEVVRAAANTDINTIFGSVINENLTDEVIVTVIATGFDKANKEPLYNNVQSGVNTRRSREQEVIDVDDDDDSSDDGEYEYPPFMRRNF
;
A
#
# COMPACT_ATOMS: atom_id res chain seq x y z
N MET A 1 2.55 16.07 -6.41
CA MET A 1 2.84 15.04 -5.39
C MET A 1 3.49 15.66 -4.17
N VAL A 2 3.11 15.24 -2.98
CA VAL A 2 3.68 15.70 -1.71
C VAL A 2 4.14 14.50 -0.91
N PHE A 3 5.40 14.51 -0.46
CA PHE A 3 5.92 13.53 0.48
C PHE A 3 5.90 14.11 1.89
N ILE A 4 5.41 13.32 2.83
CA ILE A 4 5.42 13.63 4.25
C ILE A 4 6.28 12.59 4.95
N THR A 5 7.36 13.04 5.58
CA THR A 5 8.27 12.14 6.29
C THR A 5 8.55 12.64 7.70
N CYS A 6 8.38 11.77 8.68
CA CYS A 6 8.68 12.08 10.08
C CYS A 6 8.75 10.83 10.94
N GLY A 7 9.31 10.97 12.13
CA GLY A 7 9.18 10.00 13.21
C GLY A 7 7.90 10.22 13.99
N MET A 8 7.09 9.18 14.14
CA MET A 8 5.85 9.22 14.91
C MET A 8 6.11 9.04 16.42
N GLY A 9 5.15 9.45 17.24
CA GLY A 9 5.23 9.34 18.71
C GLY A 9 5.71 10.59 19.43
N GLY A 10 6.31 11.53 18.70
CA GLY A 10 6.61 12.88 19.20
C GLY A 10 5.47 13.86 18.98
N GLY A 11 5.61 15.09 19.49
CA GLY A 11 4.61 16.15 19.31
C GLY A 11 4.55 16.67 17.87
N THR A 12 5.69 16.89 17.23
CA THR A 12 5.76 17.46 15.88
C THR A 12 5.26 16.46 14.82
N GLY A 13 5.83 15.25 14.75
CA GLY A 13 5.45 14.25 13.76
C GLY A 13 3.98 13.85 13.89
N SER A 14 3.56 13.40 15.08
CA SER A 14 2.20 12.92 15.29
C SER A 14 1.14 14.03 15.21
N GLY A 15 1.50 15.29 15.54
CA GLY A 15 0.54 16.41 15.52
C GLY A 15 0.49 17.16 14.20
N ALA A 16 1.65 17.42 13.57
CA ALA A 16 1.70 18.26 12.36
C ALA A 16 1.52 17.46 11.06
N ALA A 17 2.02 16.20 10.98
CA ALA A 17 1.93 15.43 9.74
C ALA A 17 0.49 15.23 9.24
N PRO A 18 -0.51 14.88 10.07
CA PRO A 18 -1.89 14.77 9.63
C PRO A 18 -2.45 16.09 9.06
N VAL A 19 -2.15 17.22 9.70
CA VAL A 19 -2.62 18.55 9.25
C VAL A 19 -2.00 18.92 7.90
N VAL A 20 -0.71 18.68 7.72
CA VAL A 20 -0.03 18.91 6.43
C VAL A 20 -0.62 18.00 5.36
N ALA A 21 -0.92 16.75 5.70
CA ALA A 21 -1.55 15.79 4.78
C ALA A 21 -2.94 16.25 4.34
N GLU A 22 -3.77 16.71 5.27
CA GLU A 22 -5.10 17.24 5.00
C GLU A 22 -5.05 18.42 4.01
N ILE A 23 -4.13 19.35 4.24
CA ILE A 23 -3.93 20.50 3.34
C ILE A 23 -3.47 20.04 1.95
N ALA A 24 -2.49 19.12 1.87
CA ALA A 24 -1.98 18.60 0.61
C ALA A 24 -3.07 17.87 -0.19
N GLN A 25 -3.87 17.05 0.48
CA GLN A 25 -5.02 16.36 -0.10
C GLN A 25 -6.08 17.37 -0.58
N GLY A 26 -6.37 18.40 0.20
CA GLY A 26 -7.30 19.48 -0.16
C GLY A 26 -6.87 20.26 -1.41
N LEU A 27 -5.59 20.30 -1.70
CA LEU A 27 -5.02 20.87 -2.94
C LEU A 27 -5.03 19.91 -4.14
N GLY A 28 -5.54 18.68 -3.96
CA GLY A 28 -5.57 17.63 -5.00
C GLY A 28 -4.20 17.02 -5.31
N ALA A 29 -3.21 17.19 -4.44
CA ALA A 29 -1.89 16.59 -4.62
C ALA A 29 -1.91 15.13 -4.19
N LEU A 30 -1.31 14.23 -4.98
CA LEU A 30 -1.01 12.87 -4.53
C LEU A 30 -0.14 12.95 -3.27
N THR A 31 -0.66 12.48 -2.14
CA THR A 31 -0.04 12.62 -0.82
C THR A 31 0.45 11.28 -0.31
N VAL A 32 1.76 11.14 -0.20
CA VAL A 32 2.43 9.92 0.25
C VAL A 32 3.16 10.18 1.56
N ALA A 33 2.83 9.43 2.60
CA ALA A 33 3.54 9.49 3.88
C ALA A 33 4.47 8.30 4.03
N ILE A 34 5.72 8.57 4.40
CA ILE A 34 6.75 7.58 4.77
C ILE A 34 7.23 7.93 6.17
N VAL A 35 6.80 7.15 7.16
CA VAL A 35 6.99 7.50 8.56
C VAL A 35 7.53 6.32 9.36
N THR A 36 8.15 6.60 10.50
CA THR A 36 8.68 5.56 11.37
C THR A 36 7.89 5.44 12.67
N LYS A 37 7.71 4.19 13.16
CA LYS A 37 7.29 3.91 14.53
C LYS A 37 8.51 3.96 15.46
N PRO A 38 8.36 4.49 16.69
CA PRO A 38 9.45 4.53 17.66
C PRO A 38 9.95 3.12 18.04
N PHE A 39 11.17 3.05 18.52
CA PHE A 39 11.67 1.81 19.12
C PHE A 39 10.88 1.45 20.39
N THR A 40 10.74 0.18 20.68
CA THR A 40 10.05 -0.32 21.88
C THR A 40 10.66 0.23 23.18
N PHE A 41 11.99 0.44 23.22
CA PHE A 41 12.68 0.99 24.39
C PHE A 41 12.37 2.46 24.67
N GLU A 42 11.82 3.22 23.68
CA GLU A 42 11.41 4.62 23.86
C GLU A 42 10.14 4.75 24.74
N GLY A 43 9.48 3.65 25.05
CA GLY A 43 8.41 3.56 26.02
C GLY A 43 7.00 3.50 25.43
N LYS A 44 6.10 2.90 26.20
CA LYS A 44 4.71 2.62 25.79
C LYS A 44 3.94 3.87 25.39
N LYS A 45 4.07 4.96 26.17
CA LYS A 45 3.35 6.22 25.89
C LYS A 45 3.73 6.82 24.53
N ARG A 46 5.03 6.71 24.15
CA ARG A 46 5.50 7.19 22.84
C ARG A 46 4.93 6.33 21.71
N MET A 47 4.84 5.03 21.91
CA MET A 47 4.20 4.11 20.94
C MET A 47 2.69 4.39 20.82
N GLU A 48 1.98 4.60 21.93
CA GLU A 48 0.55 4.95 21.91
C GLU A 48 0.30 6.26 21.15
N ASN A 49 1.10 7.28 21.40
CA ASN A 49 1.02 8.55 20.67
C ASN A 49 1.32 8.34 19.17
N ALA A 50 2.26 7.44 18.83
CA ALA A 50 2.56 7.12 17.43
C ALA A 50 1.36 6.46 16.73
N LEU A 51 0.72 5.49 17.38
CA LEU A 51 -0.45 4.80 16.83
C LEU A 51 -1.62 5.76 16.60
N VAL A 52 -1.91 6.64 17.57
CA VAL A 52 -2.96 7.66 17.40
C VAL A 52 -2.64 8.60 16.23
N GLY A 53 -1.39 9.07 16.14
CA GLY A 53 -0.97 9.92 15.02
C GLY A 53 -1.01 9.22 13.66
N LEU A 54 -0.70 7.92 13.60
CA LEU A 54 -0.78 7.11 12.39
C LEU A 54 -2.22 6.94 11.89
N GLU A 55 -3.15 6.64 12.81
CA GLU A 55 -4.58 6.52 12.50
C GLU A 55 -5.15 7.85 11.95
N GLU A 56 -4.71 8.97 12.50
CA GLU A 56 -5.13 10.28 12.01
C GLU A 56 -4.49 10.60 10.64
N LEU A 57 -3.19 10.34 10.48
CA LEU A 57 -2.47 10.54 9.21
C LEU A 57 -3.06 9.69 8.08
N LYS A 58 -3.44 8.45 8.37
CA LYS A 58 -4.03 7.52 7.38
C LYS A 58 -5.29 8.06 6.72
N LYS A 59 -6.04 8.94 7.39
CA LYS A 59 -7.28 9.52 6.83
C LYS A 59 -7.03 10.55 5.72
N HIS A 60 -5.82 11.14 5.72
CA HIS A 60 -5.48 12.29 4.89
C HIS A 60 -4.37 12.01 3.86
N VAL A 61 -3.92 10.77 3.75
CA VAL A 61 -2.91 10.37 2.75
C VAL A 61 -3.48 9.36 1.75
N ASP A 62 -2.95 9.39 0.54
CA ASP A 62 -3.28 8.39 -0.48
C ASP A 62 -2.57 7.06 -0.18
N THR A 63 -1.30 7.16 0.23
CA THR A 63 -0.43 6.02 0.56
C THR A 63 0.29 6.27 1.87
N LEU A 64 0.26 5.29 2.76
CA LEU A 64 0.97 5.30 4.03
C LEU A 64 1.97 4.14 4.10
N ILE A 65 3.26 4.47 4.14
CA ILE A 65 4.35 3.52 4.38
C ILE A 65 4.84 3.72 5.81
N VAL A 66 4.74 2.66 6.60
CA VAL A 66 5.17 2.68 8.01
C VAL A 66 6.36 1.77 8.18
N ILE A 67 7.44 2.31 8.77
CA ILE A 67 8.68 1.58 9.03
C ILE A 67 8.85 1.44 10.54
N PRO A 68 8.71 0.22 11.11
CA PRO A 68 8.98 0.02 12.52
C PRO A 68 10.47 0.08 12.81
N ASN A 69 10.91 1.00 13.68
CA ASN A 69 12.34 1.13 14.05
C ASN A 69 12.91 -0.16 14.66
N ASP A 70 12.10 -0.95 15.35
CA ASP A 70 12.55 -2.22 15.91
C ASP A 70 13.04 -3.21 14.85
N ARG A 71 12.51 -3.15 13.61
CA ARG A 71 12.96 -3.99 12.49
C ARG A 71 14.37 -3.64 12.01
N LEU A 72 14.80 -2.39 12.20
CA LEU A 72 16.16 -1.97 11.87
C LEU A 72 17.21 -2.68 12.73
N ARG A 73 16.85 -3.13 13.93
CA ARG A 73 17.73 -3.93 14.79
C ARG A 73 18.13 -5.27 14.18
N GLU A 74 17.39 -5.73 13.19
CA GLU A 74 17.69 -6.97 12.47
C GLU A 74 18.74 -6.76 11.37
N ILE A 75 18.96 -5.49 10.97
CA ILE A 75 19.87 -5.11 9.87
C ILE A 75 21.20 -4.57 10.40
N ILE A 76 21.17 -3.90 11.57
CA ILE A 76 22.35 -3.29 12.16
C ILE A 76 23.10 -4.27 13.08
N ASP A 77 24.42 -4.14 13.13
CA ASP A 77 25.26 -4.91 14.05
C ASP A 77 24.99 -4.54 15.52
N LYS A 78 25.10 -5.51 16.41
CA LYS A 78 24.93 -5.28 17.86
C LYS A 78 25.94 -4.30 18.45
N SER A 79 27.06 -4.09 17.77
CA SER A 79 28.12 -3.14 18.14
C SER A 79 27.90 -1.73 17.60
N THR A 80 26.84 -1.52 16.76
CA THR A 80 26.56 -0.21 16.13
C THR A 80 26.22 0.83 17.20
N PRO A 81 26.93 1.97 17.25
CA PRO A 81 26.62 3.08 18.14
C PRO A 81 25.17 3.59 17.93
N MET A 82 24.54 4.03 19.00
CA MET A 82 23.15 4.49 18.98
C MET A 82 22.91 5.62 17.96
N LEU A 83 23.88 6.53 17.82
CA LEU A 83 23.81 7.63 16.85
C LEU A 83 23.79 7.10 15.40
N GLU A 84 24.54 6.06 15.12
CA GLU A 84 24.58 5.43 13.80
C GLU A 84 23.28 4.65 13.53
N ALA A 85 22.72 3.98 14.53
CA ALA A 85 21.44 3.32 14.43
C ALA A 85 20.31 4.31 14.03
N PHE A 86 20.28 5.53 14.62
CA PHE A 86 19.33 6.56 14.21
C PHE A 86 19.60 7.11 12.81
N LYS A 87 20.86 7.19 12.39
CA LYS A 87 21.18 7.57 11.00
C LYS A 87 20.68 6.53 9.99
N GLU A 88 20.69 5.24 10.36
CA GLU A 88 20.11 4.20 9.49
C GLU A 88 18.60 4.35 9.38
N VAL A 89 17.89 4.75 10.45
CA VAL A 89 16.47 5.14 10.37
C VAL A 89 16.26 6.25 9.33
N ASP A 90 17.05 7.31 9.43
CA ASP A 90 16.99 8.44 8.49
C ASP A 90 17.34 7.99 7.06
N ASN A 91 18.31 7.11 6.90
CA ASN A 91 18.69 6.55 5.60
C ASN A 91 17.56 5.75 4.96
N VAL A 92 16.82 4.97 5.74
CA VAL A 92 15.69 4.20 5.22
C VAL A 92 14.58 5.13 4.76
N LEU A 93 14.23 6.16 5.54
CA LEU A 93 13.26 7.17 5.12
C LEU A 93 13.72 7.89 3.84
N ARG A 94 14.98 8.30 3.78
CA ARG A 94 15.57 8.94 2.60
C ARG A 94 15.50 8.04 1.37
N ARG A 95 15.88 6.76 1.48
CA ARG A 95 15.80 5.78 0.39
C ARG A 95 14.35 5.56 -0.05
N GLY A 96 13.41 5.51 0.91
CA GLY A 96 11.99 5.38 0.61
C GLY A 96 11.44 6.53 -0.23
N VAL A 97 11.75 7.77 0.13
CA VAL A 97 11.37 8.95 -0.67
C VAL A 97 12.10 8.97 -2.01
N GLN A 98 13.41 8.72 -1.98
CA GLN A 98 14.25 8.76 -3.17
C GLN A 98 13.83 7.73 -4.21
N SER A 99 13.52 6.51 -3.81
CA SER A 99 13.12 5.44 -4.74
C SER A 99 11.86 5.79 -5.54
N ILE A 100 10.90 6.49 -4.91
CA ILE A 100 9.69 6.96 -5.61
C ILE A 100 9.99 8.20 -6.46
N SER A 101 10.79 9.12 -5.92
CA SER A 101 11.17 10.34 -6.63
C SER A 101 12.00 10.04 -7.88
N ASP A 102 12.96 9.12 -7.78
CA ASP A 102 13.84 8.74 -8.89
C ASP A 102 13.05 8.11 -10.05
N LEU A 103 12.00 7.34 -9.75
CA LEU A 103 11.10 6.78 -10.77
C LEU A 103 10.47 7.84 -11.68
N ILE A 104 10.20 9.02 -11.11
CA ILE A 104 9.52 10.11 -11.81
C ILE A 104 10.52 11.10 -12.42
N ALA A 105 11.63 11.36 -11.71
CA ALA A 105 12.56 12.44 -12.04
C ALA A 105 13.78 12.00 -12.86
N VAL A 106 14.19 10.74 -12.75
CA VAL A 106 15.38 10.21 -13.41
C VAL A 106 15.00 9.51 -14.70
N VAL A 107 15.63 9.90 -15.80
CA VAL A 107 15.45 9.23 -17.09
C VAL A 107 16.17 7.88 -17.04
N GLY A 108 15.41 6.81 -17.11
CA GLY A 108 15.91 5.43 -17.14
C GLY A 108 15.81 4.78 -18.53
N LEU A 109 16.16 3.50 -18.61
CA LEU A 109 15.95 2.69 -19.82
C LEU A 109 14.46 2.40 -20.04
N VAL A 110 13.74 2.14 -18.96
CA VAL A 110 12.28 2.01 -18.93
C VAL A 110 11.76 3.11 -18.00
N ASN A 111 11.13 4.10 -18.59
CA ASN A 111 10.61 5.25 -17.84
C ASN A 111 9.18 4.98 -17.38
N LEU A 112 8.94 5.32 -16.14
CA LEU A 112 7.60 5.44 -15.57
C LEU A 112 7.21 6.91 -15.56
N ASP A 113 5.99 7.21 -15.96
CA ASP A 113 5.47 8.56 -15.81
C ASP A 113 4.76 8.75 -14.47
N PHE A 114 4.44 9.99 -14.17
CA PHE A 114 3.72 10.31 -12.92
C PHE A 114 2.33 9.67 -12.87
N ALA A 115 1.69 9.43 -14.03
CA ALA A 115 0.37 8.83 -14.08
C ALA A 115 0.40 7.36 -13.66
N ASP A 116 1.46 6.62 -14.03
CA ASP A 116 1.68 5.23 -13.62
C ASP A 116 1.84 5.13 -12.10
N VAL A 117 2.73 5.95 -11.54
CA VAL A 117 2.95 5.99 -10.07
C VAL A 117 1.66 6.39 -9.34
N LYS A 118 0.93 7.38 -9.88
CA LYS A 118 -0.34 7.81 -9.32
C LYS A 118 -1.37 6.69 -9.34
N ALA A 119 -1.49 5.92 -10.41
CA ALA A 119 -2.45 4.83 -10.53
C ALA A 119 -2.29 3.76 -9.44
N VAL A 120 -1.04 3.47 -9.04
CA VAL A 120 -0.74 2.49 -7.98
C VAL A 120 -0.88 3.09 -6.58
N MET A 121 -0.59 4.37 -6.40
CA MET A 121 -0.51 4.99 -5.08
C MET A 121 -1.75 5.77 -4.65
N GLU A 122 -2.60 6.23 -5.58
CA GLU A 122 -3.80 7.00 -5.24
C GLU A 122 -4.80 6.13 -4.46
N LYS A 123 -5.15 6.57 -3.26
CA LYS A 123 -6.09 5.87 -2.35
C LYS A 123 -5.75 4.39 -2.12
N SER A 124 -4.45 4.06 -2.15
CA SER A 124 -3.98 2.70 -1.95
C SER A 124 -3.97 2.27 -0.48
N GLY A 125 -4.05 3.22 0.46
CA GLY A 125 -4.02 2.96 1.88
C GLY A 125 -2.63 2.55 2.37
N ASN A 126 -2.53 1.43 3.07
CA ASN A 126 -1.24 0.93 3.54
C ASN A 126 -0.41 0.40 2.38
N ALA A 127 0.88 0.75 2.39
CA ALA A 127 1.88 0.24 1.47
C ALA A 127 3.12 -0.22 2.24
N ILE A 128 3.87 -1.09 1.64
CA ILE A 128 5.16 -1.56 2.17
C ILE A 128 6.25 -1.26 1.16
N ILE A 129 7.46 -1.01 1.66
CA ILE A 129 8.64 -0.81 0.84
C ILE A 129 9.73 -1.79 1.25
N GLY A 130 10.25 -2.52 0.27
CA GLY A 130 11.40 -3.39 0.44
C GLY A 130 12.53 -2.96 -0.47
N ILE A 131 13.75 -3.02 0.04
CA ILE A 131 14.96 -2.70 -0.70
C ILE A 131 15.93 -3.85 -0.54
N GLY A 132 16.46 -4.33 -1.65
CA GLY A 132 17.48 -5.37 -1.66
C GLY A 132 18.66 -4.96 -2.55
N ILE A 133 19.84 -5.44 -2.20
CA ILE A 133 21.08 -5.19 -2.91
C ILE A 133 21.70 -6.55 -3.21
N GLY A 134 22.05 -6.79 -4.46
CA GLY A 134 22.71 -8.02 -4.90
C GLY A 134 24.00 -7.73 -5.65
N MET A 135 24.93 -8.64 -5.56
CA MET A 135 26.24 -8.58 -6.21
C MET A 135 26.56 -9.91 -6.91
N GLY A 136 27.39 -9.85 -7.94
CA GLY A 136 27.87 -11.06 -8.62
C GLY A 136 26.93 -11.56 -9.73
N GLU A 137 26.96 -12.86 -10.01
CA GLU A 137 26.30 -13.47 -11.17
C GLU A 137 24.77 -13.48 -11.04
N ASP A 138 24.23 -13.75 -9.85
CA ASP A 138 22.78 -13.78 -9.57
C ASP A 138 22.28 -12.50 -8.88
N ARG A 139 22.99 -11.38 -9.03
CA ARG A 139 22.76 -10.12 -8.30
C ARG A 139 21.32 -9.63 -8.36
N ALA A 140 20.66 -9.74 -9.48
CA ALA A 140 19.28 -9.27 -9.65
C ALA A 140 18.28 -10.14 -8.87
N ILE A 141 18.47 -11.46 -8.90
CA ILE A 141 17.67 -12.43 -8.16
C ILE A 141 17.87 -12.26 -6.65
N GLU A 142 19.13 -12.11 -6.22
CA GLU A 142 19.46 -11.89 -4.80
C GLU A 142 18.88 -10.57 -4.28
N ALA A 143 19.04 -9.49 -5.04
CA ALA A 143 18.46 -8.20 -4.71
C ALA A 143 16.92 -8.28 -4.61
N ALA A 144 16.26 -8.93 -5.55
CA ALA A 144 14.81 -9.10 -5.52
C ALA A 144 14.35 -9.93 -4.31
N LYS A 145 15.03 -11.04 -4.02
CA LYS A 145 14.75 -11.86 -2.82
C LYS A 145 14.92 -11.07 -1.53
N GLN A 146 15.99 -10.30 -1.42
CA GLN A 146 16.21 -9.43 -0.27
C GLN A 146 15.12 -8.35 -0.16
N ALA A 147 14.70 -7.76 -1.27
CA ALA A 147 13.66 -6.75 -1.26
C ALA A 147 12.32 -7.32 -0.75
N VAL A 148 11.87 -8.48 -1.24
CA VAL A 148 10.59 -9.08 -0.84
C VAL A 148 10.62 -9.74 0.54
N SER A 149 11.80 -10.08 1.05
CA SER A 149 12.01 -10.63 2.39
C SER A 149 12.65 -9.63 3.37
N SER A 150 12.70 -8.36 2.98
CA SER A 150 13.33 -7.31 3.78
C SER A 150 12.72 -7.27 5.19
N PRO A 151 13.54 -7.27 6.25
CA PRO A 151 13.05 -7.13 7.61
C PRO A 151 12.37 -5.77 7.85
N LEU A 152 12.57 -4.78 6.98
CA LEU A 152 11.87 -3.49 7.02
C LEU A 152 10.38 -3.60 6.72
N LEU A 153 9.95 -4.68 6.08
CA LEU A 153 8.54 -4.92 5.80
C LEU A 153 7.79 -5.21 7.11
N GLU A 154 6.76 -4.45 7.39
CA GLU A 154 5.88 -4.71 8.54
C GLU A 154 5.09 -6.01 8.36
N THR A 155 4.75 -6.31 7.10
CA THR A 155 4.00 -7.51 6.68
C THR A 155 4.63 -8.12 5.42
N SER A 156 4.24 -9.34 5.08
CA SER A 156 4.62 -9.96 3.81
C SER A 156 4.03 -9.21 2.62
N ILE A 157 4.70 -9.24 1.46
CA ILE A 157 4.17 -8.73 0.18
C ILE A 157 2.94 -9.53 -0.30
N SER A 158 2.71 -10.73 0.27
CA SER A 158 1.57 -11.57 -0.07
C SER A 158 0.25 -10.83 0.19
N GLY A 159 -0.62 -10.83 -0.81
CA GLY A 159 -1.92 -10.14 -0.76
C GLY A 159 -1.90 -8.69 -1.27
N ALA A 160 -0.75 -8.18 -1.74
CA ALA A 160 -0.73 -6.94 -2.48
C ALA A 160 -1.42 -7.08 -3.84
N THR A 161 -2.18 -6.07 -4.26
CA THR A 161 -2.82 -6.05 -5.58
C THR A 161 -2.01 -5.31 -6.63
N ASP A 162 -1.19 -4.37 -6.18
CA ASP A 162 -0.37 -3.55 -7.07
C ASP A 162 1.06 -3.45 -6.52
N ALA A 163 2.07 -3.41 -7.40
CA ALA A 163 3.45 -3.16 -7.02
C ALA A 163 4.20 -2.32 -8.05
N ILE A 164 5.08 -1.48 -7.56
CA ILE A 164 6.10 -0.80 -8.34
C ILE A 164 7.43 -1.50 -8.07
N ILE A 165 8.09 -1.93 -9.12
CA ILE A 165 9.40 -2.57 -9.08
C ILE A 165 10.39 -1.63 -9.76
N ASN A 166 11.34 -1.10 -9.01
CA ASN A 166 12.44 -0.30 -9.55
C ASN A 166 13.74 -1.05 -9.45
N ILE A 167 14.43 -1.19 -10.60
CA ILE A 167 15.74 -1.83 -10.67
C ILE A 167 16.78 -0.79 -11.06
N THR A 168 17.73 -0.58 -10.16
CA THR A 168 18.86 0.32 -10.41
C THR A 168 20.13 -0.52 -10.55
N GLY A 169 20.79 -0.39 -11.68
CA GLY A 169 22.06 -1.08 -11.95
C GLY A 169 23.04 -0.21 -12.71
N GLY A 170 24.25 -0.72 -12.94
CA GLY A 170 25.24 -0.08 -13.78
C GLY A 170 24.93 -0.18 -15.27
N LEU A 171 25.85 0.31 -16.12
CA LEU A 171 25.75 0.22 -17.60
C LEU A 171 25.70 -1.22 -18.12
N ASN A 172 26.09 -2.19 -17.30
CA ASN A 172 26.10 -3.61 -17.61
C ASN A 172 24.82 -4.33 -17.19
N LEU A 173 23.78 -3.62 -16.72
CA LEU A 173 22.49 -4.22 -16.39
C LEU A 173 21.83 -4.77 -17.66
N THR A 174 21.46 -6.04 -17.64
CA THR A 174 20.85 -6.72 -18.77
C THR A 174 19.33 -6.77 -18.64
N LEU A 175 18.62 -6.88 -19.76
CA LEU A 175 17.17 -7.09 -19.77
C LEU A 175 16.77 -8.38 -19.03
N PHE A 176 17.57 -9.42 -19.19
CA PHE A 176 17.32 -10.72 -18.57
C PHE A 176 17.37 -10.65 -17.02
N GLU A 177 18.37 -9.96 -16.47
CA GLU A 177 18.46 -9.71 -15.03
C GLU A 177 17.23 -8.94 -14.51
N ALA A 178 16.79 -7.96 -15.27
CA ALA A 178 15.63 -7.17 -14.92
C ALA A 178 14.32 -8.00 -14.92
N GLU A 179 14.16 -8.88 -15.91
CA GLU A 179 13.02 -9.81 -16.00
C GLU A 179 13.02 -10.81 -14.85
N GLN A 180 14.17 -11.41 -14.54
CA GLN A 180 14.32 -12.34 -13.41
C GLN A 180 13.97 -11.70 -12.08
N ALA A 181 14.41 -10.46 -11.83
CA ALA A 181 14.06 -9.75 -10.61
C ALA A 181 12.55 -9.51 -10.49
N ALA A 182 11.89 -9.10 -11.58
CA ALA A 182 10.45 -8.89 -11.61
C ALA A 182 9.67 -10.19 -11.37
N GLU A 183 10.15 -11.32 -11.91
CA GLU A 183 9.52 -12.63 -11.70
C GLU A 183 9.60 -13.09 -10.24
N VAL A 184 10.74 -12.88 -9.58
CA VAL A 184 10.90 -13.17 -8.15
C VAL A 184 9.87 -12.38 -7.30
N VAL A 185 9.67 -11.09 -7.62
CA VAL A 185 8.70 -10.25 -6.90
C VAL A 185 7.27 -10.74 -7.12
N ARG A 186 6.88 -11.06 -8.37
CA ARG A 186 5.55 -11.60 -8.69
C ARG A 186 5.28 -12.91 -7.97
N ALA A 187 6.26 -13.82 -7.98
CA ALA A 187 6.14 -15.10 -7.29
C ALA A 187 5.95 -14.94 -5.77
N ALA A 188 6.60 -13.94 -5.17
CA ALA A 188 6.48 -13.67 -3.73
C ALA A 188 5.12 -13.11 -3.31
N ALA A 189 4.41 -12.44 -4.21
CA ALA A 189 3.09 -11.86 -3.92
C ALA A 189 1.98 -12.91 -3.77
N ASN A 190 2.14 -14.12 -4.33
CA ASN A 190 1.15 -15.21 -4.35
C ASN A 190 -0.23 -14.82 -4.90
N THR A 191 -0.33 -13.74 -5.66
CA THR A 191 -1.55 -13.22 -6.26
C THR A 191 -1.25 -12.76 -7.69
N ASP A 192 -2.28 -12.53 -8.48
CA ASP A 192 -2.15 -11.85 -9.77
C ASP A 192 -1.95 -10.35 -9.53
N ILE A 193 -0.70 -9.99 -9.21
CA ILE A 193 -0.32 -8.64 -8.84
C ILE A 193 -0.07 -7.80 -10.10
N ASN A 194 -0.71 -6.64 -10.17
CA ASN A 194 -0.42 -5.65 -11.20
C ASN A 194 0.95 -5.02 -10.92
N THR A 195 1.92 -5.23 -11.82
CA THR A 195 3.28 -4.74 -11.63
C THR A 195 3.64 -3.64 -12.61
N ILE A 196 4.08 -2.52 -12.08
CA ILE A 196 4.70 -1.44 -12.84
C ILE A 196 6.21 -1.55 -12.68
N PHE A 197 6.93 -1.57 -13.79
CA PHE A 197 8.36 -1.83 -13.85
C PHE A 197 9.12 -0.59 -14.33
N GLY A 198 10.12 -0.16 -13.56
CA GLY A 198 11.07 0.88 -13.91
C GLY A 198 12.51 0.39 -13.85
N SER A 199 13.36 0.94 -14.70
CA SER A 199 14.79 0.63 -14.69
C SER A 199 15.61 1.92 -14.82
N VAL A 200 16.50 2.14 -13.85
CA VAL A 200 17.38 3.32 -13.77
C VAL A 200 18.84 2.87 -13.90
N ILE A 201 19.60 3.56 -14.72
CA ILE A 201 21.03 3.34 -14.81
C ILE A 201 21.77 4.32 -13.91
N ASN A 202 22.61 3.78 -13.06
CA ASN A 202 23.51 4.54 -12.21
C ASN A 202 24.95 4.14 -12.52
N GLU A 203 25.69 5.02 -13.19
CA GLU A 203 27.07 4.78 -13.63
C GLU A 203 28.06 4.54 -12.49
N ASN A 204 27.70 4.91 -11.26
CA ASN A 204 28.52 4.64 -10.08
C ASN A 204 28.43 3.18 -9.60
N LEU A 205 27.45 2.43 -10.07
CA LEU A 205 27.29 1.00 -9.77
C LEU A 205 28.02 0.18 -10.85
N THR A 206 28.92 -0.70 -10.41
CA THR A 206 29.66 -1.60 -11.32
C THR A 206 29.06 -3.01 -11.33
N ASP A 207 29.11 -3.67 -10.19
CA ASP A 207 28.67 -5.07 -10.04
C ASP A 207 27.46 -5.22 -9.12
N GLU A 208 26.92 -4.11 -8.67
CA GLU A 208 25.75 -4.09 -7.78
C GLU A 208 24.45 -3.84 -8.56
N VAL A 209 23.39 -4.50 -8.13
CA VAL A 209 22.01 -4.21 -8.54
C VAL A 209 21.20 -3.94 -7.30
N ILE A 210 20.43 -2.86 -7.34
CA ILE A 210 19.51 -2.47 -6.27
C ILE A 210 18.08 -2.68 -6.78
N VAL A 211 17.30 -3.49 -6.07
CA VAL A 211 15.88 -3.68 -6.35
C VAL A 211 15.07 -3.03 -5.24
N THR A 212 14.19 -2.12 -5.62
CA THR A 212 13.22 -1.51 -4.72
C THR A 212 11.83 -1.96 -5.12
N VAL A 213 11.09 -2.49 -4.17
CA VAL A 213 9.70 -2.94 -4.36
C VAL A 213 8.80 -2.11 -3.45
N ILE A 214 7.78 -1.50 -4.03
CA ILE A 214 6.72 -0.81 -3.29
C ILE A 214 5.43 -1.57 -3.60
N ALA A 215 4.87 -2.23 -2.60
CA ALA A 215 3.64 -3.00 -2.75
C ALA A 215 2.48 -2.31 -2.03
N THR A 216 1.33 -2.28 -2.69
CA THR A 216 0.13 -1.56 -2.26
C THR A 216 -1.13 -2.39 -2.42
N GLY A 217 -2.26 -1.86 -1.97
CA GLY A 217 -3.56 -2.47 -2.23
C GLY A 217 -3.97 -3.58 -1.26
N PHE A 218 -3.25 -3.77 -0.16
CA PHE A 218 -3.58 -4.77 0.87
C PHE A 218 -4.99 -4.61 1.45
N ASP A 219 -5.49 -3.38 1.53
CA ASP A 219 -6.80 -3.08 2.07
C ASP A 219 -7.93 -3.39 1.05
N LYS A 220 -7.63 -3.54 -0.23
CA LYS A 220 -8.59 -3.90 -1.29
C LYS A 220 -8.90 -5.39 -1.28
N ALA A 221 -7.90 -6.24 -1.07
CA ALA A 221 -8.06 -7.70 -0.99
C ALA A 221 -9.00 -8.15 0.15
N ASN A 222 -9.10 -7.35 1.23
CA ASN A 222 -10.02 -7.62 2.35
C ASN A 222 -11.45 -7.09 2.13
N LYS A 223 -11.73 -6.41 1.01
CA LYS A 223 -13.04 -5.81 0.72
C LYS A 223 -13.82 -6.51 -0.39
N GLU A 224 -13.30 -7.55 -1.01
CA GLU A 224 -14.13 -8.35 -1.92
C GLU A 224 -15.18 -9.11 -1.10
N PRO A 225 -16.48 -8.83 -1.31
CA PRO A 225 -17.52 -9.58 -0.63
C PRO A 225 -17.53 -11.01 -1.17
N LEU A 226 -17.64 -11.99 -0.28
CA LEU A 226 -17.94 -13.42 -0.51
C LEU A 226 -19.24 -13.67 -1.28
N TYR A 227 -19.50 -12.95 -2.38
CA TYR A 227 -20.77 -13.02 -3.10
C TYR A 227 -20.71 -13.74 -4.45
N ASN A 228 -19.62 -14.44 -4.78
CA ASN A 228 -19.55 -15.17 -6.06
C ASN A 228 -19.59 -16.71 -5.96
N ASN A 229 -20.26 -17.29 -4.96
CA ASN A 229 -20.41 -18.75 -4.93
C ASN A 229 -21.84 -19.25 -4.61
N VAL A 230 -22.87 -18.59 -5.16
CA VAL A 230 -24.24 -19.17 -5.16
C VAL A 230 -24.87 -18.99 -6.54
N GLN A 231 -24.26 -19.56 -7.56
CA GLN A 231 -24.96 -19.86 -8.82
C GLN A 231 -24.29 -21.04 -9.56
N SER A 232 -24.29 -22.21 -8.97
CA SER A 232 -24.24 -23.46 -9.74
C SER A 232 -24.65 -24.60 -8.84
N GLY A 233 -25.93 -24.93 -8.90
CA GLY A 233 -26.38 -26.15 -8.30
C GLY A 233 -27.83 -26.18 -7.79
N VAL A 234 -28.83 -25.90 -8.62
CA VAL A 234 -30.12 -26.56 -8.48
C VAL A 234 -30.74 -26.76 -9.88
N ASN A 235 -30.40 -27.85 -10.52
CA ASN A 235 -31.23 -28.48 -11.49
C ASN A 235 -31.52 -29.89 -10.96
N THR A 236 -32.62 -30.07 -10.28
CA THR A 236 -33.25 -31.39 -10.15
C THR A 236 -34.76 -31.24 -10.03
N ARG A 237 -35.40 -31.67 -11.07
CA ARG A 237 -36.78 -32.00 -11.26
C ARG A 237 -37.55 -32.37 -9.98
N ARG A 238 -38.73 -31.78 -9.83
CA ARG A 238 -39.94 -32.59 -9.51
C ARG A 238 -41.18 -31.83 -9.93
N SER A 239 -41.88 -32.45 -10.89
CA SER A 239 -43.26 -32.28 -11.31
C SER A 239 -44.25 -32.71 -10.20
N ARG A 240 -45.39 -32.05 -10.20
CA ARG A 240 -46.72 -32.39 -9.62
C ARG A 240 -47.12 -31.38 -8.54
N GLU A 241 -48.26 -30.81 -8.50
CA GLU A 241 -49.61 -31.09 -8.98
C GLU A 241 -50.40 -29.76 -8.91
N GLN A 242 -51.32 -29.58 -9.84
CA GLN A 242 -52.31 -28.52 -9.85
C GLN A 242 -53.30 -28.74 -8.68
N GLU A 243 -53.59 -27.70 -7.92
CA GLU A 243 -54.90 -27.52 -7.31
C GLU A 243 -55.37 -26.10 -7.62
N VAL A 244 -56.46 -26.09 -8.37
CA VAL A 244 -57.27 -24.93 -8.69
C VAL A 244 -58.16 -24.68 -7.48
N ILE A 245 -58.15 -23.48 -6.95
CA ILE A 245 -59.21 -22.99 -6.06
C ILE A 245 -59.67 -21.66 -6.66
N ASP A 246 -60.85 -21.72 -7.26
CA ASP A 246 -61.72 -20.57 -7.54
C ASP A 246 -62.18 -19.99 -6.19
N VAL A 247 -62.08 -18.70 -5.99
CA VAL A 247 -62.97 -17.97 -5.08
C VAL A 247 -63.25 -16.58 -5.63
N ASP A 248 -64.47 -16.31 -5.69
CA ASP A 248 -65.27 -15.24 -6.22
C ASP A 248 -64.87 -13.81 -5.86
N ASP A 249 -65.22 -12.91 -6.79
CA ASP A 249 -65.41 -11.48 -6.61
C ASP A 249 -66.34 -11.17 -5.44
N ASP A 250 -66.03 -10.13 -4.67
CA ASP A 250 -66.97 -9.04 -4.36
C ASP A 250 -66.37 -7.96 -3.43
N ASP A 251 -66.68 -6.74 -3.80
CA ASP A 251 -66.90 -5.50 -3.00
C ASP A 251 -65.71 -4.66 -2.48
N ASP A 252 -65.49 -3.61 -3.24
CA ASP A 252 -65.72 -2.17 -2.96
C ASP A 252 -65.58 -1.71 -1.48
N SER A 253 -64.51 -0.96 -1.20
CA SER A 253 -64.60 0.27 -0.40
C SER A 253 -63.31 1.06 -0.39
N SER A 254 -63.40 2.30 -0.87
CA SER A 254 -62.53 3.47 -0.71
C SER A 254 -62.05 3.66 0.73
N ASP A 255 -60.75 3.80 0.92
CA ASP A 255 -60.23 4.56 2.06
C ASP A 255 -59.02 5.38 1.65
N ASP A 256 -59.21 6.72 1.66
CA ASP A 256 -58.21 7.77 1.44
C ASP A 256 -57.32 7.84 2.67
N GLY A 257 -56.23 7.09 2.70
CA GLY A 257 -55.20 7.16 3.74
C GLY A 257 -54.11 8.18 3.39
N GLU A 258 -54.15 9.38 4.00
CA GLU A 258 -53.08 10.36 3.98
C GLU A 258 -51.77 9.76 4.47
N TYR A 259 -50.73 9.82 3.62
CA TYR A 259 -49.35 9.51 4.01
C TYR A 259 -48.77 10.62 4.87
N GLU A 260 -48.73 10.42 6.19
CA GLU A 260 -47.97 11.28 7.10
C GLU A 260 -46.46 11.06 6.96
N TYR A 261 -45.76 12.14 6.62
CA TYR A 261 -44.29 12.14 6.59
C TYR A 261 -43.71 12.11 8.03
N PRO A 262 -42.63 11.35 8.24
CA PRO A 262 -41.94 11.29 9.53
C PRO A 262 -41.45 12.67 10.02
N PRO A 263 -41.40 12.92 11.34
CA PRO A 263 -41.17 14.25 11.93
C PRO A 263 -39.87 14.94 11.53
N PHE A 264 -38.87 14.20 11.07
CA PHE A 264 -37.57 14.74 10.67
C PHE A 264 -37.55 15.40 9.28
N MET A 265 -38.64 15.31 8.50
CA MET A 265 -38.75 15.94 7.18
C MET A 265 -39.51 17.28 7.17
N ARG A 266 -39.94 17.77 8.32
CA ARG A 266 -40.57 19.10 8.41
C ARG A 266 -39.48 20.17 8.56
N ARG A 267 -39.01 20.73 7.46
CA ARG A 267 -38.23 21.97 7.47
C ARG A 267 -39.20 23.15 7.40
N ASN A 268 -39.08 24.02 8.38
CA ASN A 268 -39.73 25.32 8.37
C ASN A 268 -39.23 26.17 7.20
N PHE A 269 -40.15 26.66 6.43
CA PHE A 269 -39.98 27.88 5.67
C PHE A 269 -40.44 29.05 6.54
#